data_e0ff014136f1de1a0c873e3693d504e9
#
_entry.id   e0ff014136f1de1a0c873e3693d504e9
#
_cell.length_a   1.000
_cell.length_b   1.000
_cell.length_c   1.000
_cell.angle_alpha   90.00
_cell.angle_beta   90.00
_cell.angle_gamma   90.00
#
_symmetry.space_group_name_H-M   'P 1'
#
loop_
_entity.id
_entity.type
_entity.pdbx_description
1 polymer ?
#
loop_
_entity_poly.entity_id
_entity_poly.type
_entity_poly.pdbx_seq_one_letter_code
_entity_poly.pdbx_strand_id
1 'polypeptide(L)'
;MSEPVVLRDVSADGVALLTLNRPQVMNALSRELLDQLARAIDELGADENVRVLILTGAGRAFCAGLDLKELGSGGTDVAKTPVASRGDPVGAMTRLKKPVIGAINGAAVTGGFELALACDVLLASTQARFADTHTRVGLASGWGLSQKLSRAVGIYRAREISLGGRWVSAEQAAAWGFVNRVVAPDALISAARALAADMLMAQPGMLERYKSIIDDGFALPFGEGLSLERQRAREFNASVSAADIEHRREAVRERNRQG
;
A
#
# COMPACT_ATOMS: atom_id res chain seq x y z
N MET A 1 -16.67 22.73 12.48
CA MET A 1 -16.37 21.91 11.28
C MET A 1 -15.81 20.60 11.80
N SER A 2 -16.31 19.45 11.34
CA SER A 2 -15.73 18.14 11.68
C SER A 2 -14.30 18.05 11.11
N GLU A 3 -13.39 17.42 11.85
CA GLU A 3 -12.06 17.12 11.32
C GLU A 3 -12.15 16.25 10.07
N PRO A 4 -11.25 16.43 9.08
CA PRO A 4 -11.25 15.61 7.87
C PRO A 4 -10.97 14.14 8.22
N VAL A 5 -11.67 13.22 7.55
CA VAL A 5 -11.52 11.76 7.80
C VAL A 5 -10.26 11.16 7.16
N VAL A 6 -9.59 11.94 6.29
CA VAL A 6 -8.25 11.65 5.76
C VAL A 6 -7.39 12.88 5.98
N LEU A 7 -6.29 12.73 6.73
CA LEU A 7 -5.29 13.78 6.86
C LEU A 7 -4.23 13.60 5.79
N ARG A 8 -3.73 14.73 5.29
CA ARG A 8 -2.71 14.79 4.25
C ARG A 8 -1.59 15.73 4.69
N ASP A 9 -0.37 15.23 4.69
CA ASP A 9 0.85 15.99 4.92
C ASP A 9 1.82 15.71 3.77
N VAL A 10 2.31 16.76 3.09
CA VAL A 10 3.27 16.64 1.98
C VAL A 10 4.53 17.39 2.37
N SER A 11 5.61 16.65 2.52
CA SER A 11 6.91 17.21 2.88
C SER A 11 7.65 17.74 1.64
N ALA A 12 8.55 18.69 1.86
CA ALA A 12 9.28 19.36 0.78
C ALA A 12 10.19 18.44 -0.04
N ASP A 13 10.54 17.26 0.50
CA ASP A 13 11.33 16.21 -0.16
C ASP A 13 10.52 15.32 -1.12
N GLY A 14 9.20 15.53 -1.21
CA GLY A 14 8.32 14.80 -2.11
C GLY A 14 7.69 13.53 -1.50
N VAL A 15 7.67 13.41 -0.18
CA VAL A 15 6.94 12.35 0.52
C VAL A 15 5.58 12.83 0.97
N ALA A 16 4.51 12.15 0.56
CA ALA A 16 3.16 12.40 1.05
C ALA A 16 2.77 11.37 2.12
N LEU A 17 2.33 11.83 3.29
CA LEU A 17 1.75 11.00 4.34
C LEU A 17 0.23 11.16 4.32
N LEU A 18 -0.47 10.06 4.08
CA LEU A 18 -1.93 9.94 4.22
C LEU A 18 -2.24 9.21 5.53
N THR A 19 -3.11 9.79 6.34
CA THR A 19 -3.55 9.18 7.60
C THR A 19 -5.06 9.01 7.60
N LEU A 20 -5.53 7.78 7.75
CA LEU A 20 -6.95 7.47 7.99
C LEU A 20 -7.31 8.04 9.37
N ASN A 21 -8.27 8.96 9.45
CA ASN A 21 -8.54 9.75 10.65
C ASN A 21 -9.97 9.59 11.17
N ARG A 22 -10.34 8.36 11.52
CA ARG A 22 -11.56 8.01 12.28
C ARG A 22 -11.19 7.11 13.46
N PRO A 23 -10.26 7.54 14.37
CA PRO A 23 -9.71 6.67 15.42
C PRO A 23 -10.78 6.15 16.39
N GLN A 24 -11.85 6.89 16.63
CA GLN A 24 -12.97 6.52 17.50
C GLN A 24 -13.74 5.27 17.03
N VAL A 25 -13.67 4.96 15.72
CA VAL A 25 -14.25 3.76 15.10
C VAL A 25 -13.17 2.89 14.43
N MET A 26 -11.94 2.97 14.91
CA MET A 26 -10.80 2.19 14.40
C MET A 26 -10.58 2.34 12.89
N ASN A 27 -10.78 3.54 12.37
CA ASN A 27 -10.64 3.89 10.95
C ASN A 27 -11.50 3.02 10.02
N ALA A 28 -12.71 2.65 10.47
CA ALA A 28 -13.66 1.92 9.65
C ALA A 28 -13.98 2.71 8.37
N LEU A 29 -14.03 2.01 7.25
CA LEU A 29 -14.21 2.54 5.91
C LEU A 29 -15.67 2.94 5.68
N SER A 30 -16.02 4.18 6.02
CA SER A 30 -17.27 4.81 5.63
C SER A 30 -17.18 5.26 4.16
N ARG A 31 -18.32 5.57 3.56
CA ARG A 31 -18.39 6.15 2.22
C ARG A 31 -17.53 7.40 2.10
N GLU A 32 -17.64 8.30 3.07
CA GLU A 32 -16.88 9.55 3.10
C GLU A 32 -15.37 9.28 3.11
N LEU A 33 -14.90 8.33 3.94
CA LEU A 33 -13.48 7.98 4.03
C LEU A 33 -12.99 7.35 2.72
N LEU A 34 -13.79 6.46 2.10
CA LEU A 34 -13.47 5.86 0.82
C LEU A 34 -13.32 6.91 -0.28
N ASP A 35 -14.30 7.84 -0.38
CA ASP A 35 -14.30 8.91 -1.37
C ASP A 35 -13.14 9.89 -1.18
N GLN A 36 -12.84 10.30 0.07
CA GLN A 36 -11.73 11.20 0.37
C GLN A 36 -10.38 10.54 0.13
N LEU A 37 -10.22 9.27 0.52
CA LEU A 37 -8.96 8.55 0.33
C LEU A 37 -8.66 8.33 -1.16
N ALA A 38 -9.65 7.88 -1.94
CA ALA A 38 -9.47 7.69 -3.38
C ALA A 38 -9.09 9.00 -4.08
N ARG A 39 -9.80 10.10 -3.78
CA ARG A 39 -9.44 11.43 -4.30
C ARG A 39 -8.05 11.88 -3.91
N ALA A 40 -7.69 11.73 -2.63
CA ALA A 40 -6.35 12.10 -2.16
C ALA A 40 -5.25 11.33 -2.89
N ILE A 41 -5.46 10.03 -3.15
CA ILE A 41 -4.51 9.20 -3.90
C ILE A 41 -4.40 9.67 -5.35
N ASP A 42 -5.53 9.93 -6.04
CA ASP A 42 -5.53 10.39 -7.43
C ASP A 42 -4.87 11.78 -7.55
N GLU A 43 -5.19 12.73 -6.64
CA GLU A 43 -4.56 14.06 -6.60
C GLU A 43 -3.05 14.00 -6.36
N LEU A 44 -2.60 13.20 -5.36
CA LEU A 44 -1.18 13.00 -5.10
C LEU A 44 -0.48 12.25 -6.23
N GLY A 45 -1.21 11.40 -6.93
CA GLY A 45 -0.73 10.74 -8.14
C GLY A 45 -0.40 11.72 -9.26
N ALA A 46 -1.21 12.77 -9.41
CA ALA A 46 -1.04 13.82 -10.41
C ALA A 46 -0.05 14.92 -10.00
N ASP A 47 0.27 15.06 -8.71
CA ASP A 47 1.18 16.10 -8.20
C ASP A 47 2.64 15.73 -8.50
N GLU A 48 3.30 16.45 -9.40
CA GLU A 48 4.70 16.20 -9.80
C GLU A 48 5.70 16.38 -8.66
N ASN A 49 5.36 17.11 -7.60
CA ASN A 49 6.22 17.28 -6.43
C ASN A 49 6.18 16.07 -5.49
N VAL A 50 5.19 15.18 -5.63
CA VAL A 50 5.09 13.96 -4.82
C VAL A 50 5.70 12.79 -5.58
N ARG A 51 6.57 12.03 -4.91
CA ARG A 51 7.26 10.88 -5.49
C ARG A 51 6.99 9.57 -4.76
N VAL A 52 6.70 9.62 -3.47
CA VAL A 52 6.41 8.45 -2.62
C VAL A 52 5.24 8.76 -1.71
N LEU A 53 4.33 7.81 -1.52
CA LEU A 53 3.23 7.89 -0.57
C LEU A 53 3.50 6.99 0.62
N ILE A 54 3.11 7.45 1.82
CA ILE A 54 3.01 6.65 3.04
C ILE A 54 1.55 6.64 3.46
N LEU A 55 0.99 5.48 3.76
CA LEU A 55 -0.37 5.32 4.25
C LEU A 55 -0.37 4.72 5.66
N THR A 56 -1.05 5.36 6.60
CA THR A 56 -1.16 4.89 7.99
C THR A 56 -2.56 5.17 8.55
N GLY A 57 -2.82 4.76 9.79
CA GLY A 57 -4.05 5.05 10.53
C GLY A 57 -3.80 5.87 11.80
N ALA A 58 -4.71 6.77 12.14
CA ALA A 58 -4.71 7.46 13.42
C ALA A 58 -5.14 6.51 14.57
N GLY A 59 -4.56 6.70 15.76
CA GLY A 59 -4.92 5.95 16.95
C GLY A 59 -4.43 4.50 16.93
N ARG A 60 -5.21 3.59 17.52
CA ARG A 60 -4.80 2.20 17.83
C ARG A 60 -4.96 1.20 16.67
N ALA A 61 -5.54 1.58 15.56
CA ALA A 61 -5.78 0.68 14.42
C ALA A 61 -5.32 1.32 13.12
N PHE A 62 -4.86 0.49 12.19
CA PHE A 62 -4.71 0.92 10.81
C PHE A 62 -6.10 1.10 10.20
N CYS A 63 -6.89 0.03 10.08
CA CYS A 63 -8.23 0.07 9.53
C CYS A 63 -9.02 -1.20 9.89
N ALA A 64 -10.21 -1.04 10.45
CA ALA A 64 -11.08 -2.15 10.88
C ALA A 64 -11.93 -2.76 9.74
N GLY A 65 -11.75 -2.30 8.49
CA GLY A 65 -12.57 -2.71 7.35
C GLY A 65 -13.82 -1.84 7.16
N LEU A 66 -14.79 -2.33 6.40
CA LEU A 66 -16.00 -1.58 6.10
C LEU A 66 -16.78 -1.19 7.37
N ASP A 67 -17.38 0.01 7.35
CA ASP A 67 -18.24 0.49 8.42
C ASP A 67 -19.59 -0.26 8.39
N LEU A 68 -19.67 -1.36 9.14
CA LEU A 68 -20.86 -2.21 9.19
C LEU A 68 -22.11 -1.51 9.71
N LYS A 69 -21.97 -0.44 10.51
CA LYS A 69 -23.11 0.36 10.98
C LYS A 69 -23.70 1.16 9.83
N GLU A 70 -22.86 1.75 9.00
CA GLU A 70 -23.31 2.48 7.81
C GLU A 70 -23.95 1.54 6.80
N LEU A 71 -23.36 0.35 6.58
CA LEU A 71 -23.94 -0.67 5.71
C LEU A 71 -25.32 -1.15 6.19
N GLY A 72 -25.49 -1.36 7.49
CA GLY A 72 -26.75 -1.87 8.07
C GLY A 72 -27.86 -0.82 8.15
N SER A 73 -27.54 0.46 8.27
CA SER A 73 -28.53 1.54 8.47
C SER A 73 -29.07 2.13 7.15
N GLY A 74 -28.44 1.88 6.04
CA GLY A 74 -28.67 2.62 4.79
C GLY A 74 -29.68 2.02 3.82
N GLY A 75 -30.31 0.86 4.08
CA GLY A 75 -31.19 0.20 3.10
C GLY A 75 -30.51 -0.11 1.76
N THR A 76 -29.22 0.01 1.70
CA THR A 76 -28.41 -0.20 0.50
C THR A 76 -28.18 -1.70 0.34
N ASP A 77 -28.75 -2.25 -0.71
CA ASP A 77 -28.40 -3.57 -1.22
C ASP A 77 -26.88 -3.59 -1.47
N VAL A 78 -26.12 -4.29 -0.60
CA VAL A 78 -24.65 -4.41 -0.70
C VAL A 78 -24.23 -4.88 -2.10
N ALA A 79 -25.09 -5.68 -2.75
CA ALA A 79 -24.89 -6.15 -4.12
C ALA A 79 -25.10 -5.03 -5.17
N LYS A 80 -25.89 -4.01 -4.87
CA LYS A 80 -26.17 -2.85 -5.76
C LYS A 80 -25.30 -1.64 -5.47
N THR A 81 -24.47 -1.68 -4.44
CA THR A 81 -23.47 -0.65 -4.19
C THR A 81 -22.12 -1.21 -4.60
N PRO A 82 -21.76 -1.15 -5.88
CA PRO A 82 -20.44 -1.59 -6.31
C PRO A 82 -19.42 -0.78 -5.50
N VAL A 83 -18.47 -1.46 -4.93
CA VAL A 83 -17.26 -0.83 -4.33
C VAL A 83 -16.65 0.15 -5.35
N ALA A 84 -16.77 -0.16 -6.64
CA ALA A 84 -16.31 0.66 -7.76
C ALA A 84 -17.11 1.95 -8.02
N SER A 85 -18.31 2.14 -7.45
CA SER A 85 -19.15 3.33 -7.75
C SER A 85 -18.96 4.50 -6.77
N ARG A 86 -18.12 4.35 -5.75
CA ARG A 86 -17.97 5.35 -4.68
C ARG A 86 -16.59 5.25 -4.09
N GLY A 87 -15.66 6.06 -4.60
CA GLY A 87 -14.30 6.08 -4.10
C GLY A 87 -13.71 4.68 -3.96
N ASP A 88 -13.00 4.22 -4.96
CA ASP A 88 -12.25 2.96 -4.89
C ASP A 88 -10.77 3.26 -4.58
N PRO A 89 -10.37 3.33 -3.31
CA PRO A 89 -8.99 3.64 -2.95
C PRO A 89 -8.00 2.57 -3.40
N VAL A 90 -8.42 1.30 -3.45
CA VAL A 90 -7.55 0.21 -3.92
C VAL A 90 -7.37 0.29 -5.43
N GLY A 91 -8.44 0.61 -6.18
CA GLY A 91 -8.34 0.90 -7.60
C GLY A 91 -7.49 2.14 -7.89
N ALA A 92 -7.62 3.21 -7.07
CA ALA A 92 -6.73 4.38 -7.16
C ALA A 92 -5.27 4.01 -6.93
N MET A 93 -4.96 3.18 -5.91
CA MET A 93 -3.60 2.67 -5.66
C MET A 93 -3.08 1.79 -6.80
N THR A 94 -3.95 1.00 -7.43
CA THR A 94 -3.57 0.15 -8.58
C THR A 94 -3.19 1.00 -9.80
N ARG A 95 -3.85 2.14 -10.00
CA ARG A 95 -3.52 3.08 -11.08
C ARG A 95 -2.31 3.95 -10.76
N LEU A 96 -1.98 4.07 -9.49
CA LEU A 96 -0.91 4.93 -9.01
C LEU A 96 0.46 4.37 -9.43
N LYS A 97 1.21 5.15 -10.18
CA LYS A 97 2.56 4.76 -10.61
C LYS A 97 3.62 4.95 -9.53
N LYS A 98 3.36 5.83 -8.55
CA LYS A 98 4.28 6.13 -7.45
C LYS A 98 4.24 5.02 -6.38
N PRO A 99 5.37 4.72 -5.72
CA PRO A 99 5.40 3.76 -4.63
C PRO A 99 4.53 4.18 -3.45
N VAL A 100 3.89 3.19 -2.82
CA VAL A 100 3.10 3.36 -1.60
C VAL A 100 3.68 2.46 -0.49
N ILE A 101 4.07 3.08 0.61
CA ILE A 101 4.53 2.40 1.82
C ILE A 101 3.35 2.34 2.81
N GLY A 102 2.89 1.15 3.14
CA GLY A 102 1.94 0.93 4.21
C GLY A 102 2.65 0.93 5.57
N ALA A 103 2.38 1.93 6.40
CA ALA A 103 2.85 2.00 7.78
C ALA A 103 1.73 1.52 8.72
N ILE A 104 1.72 0.22 9.01
CA ILE A 104 0.62 -0.47 9.70
C ILE A 104 0.80 -0.32 11.22
N ASN A 105 0.12 0.65 11.79
CA ASN A 105 0.24 1.03 13.20
C ASN A 105 -0.52 0.11 14.17
N GLY A 106 -1.50 -0.65 13.70
CA GLY A 106 -2.35 -1.49 14.53
C GLY A 106 -3.16 -2.50 13.71
N ALA A 107 -4.38 -2.79 14.15
CA ALA A 107 -5.24 -3.75 13.48
C ALA A 107 -5.59 -3.35 12.04
N ALA A 108 -5.37 -4.27 11.09
CA ALA A 108 -5.79 -4.20 9.70
C ALA A 108 -6.71 -5.40 9.41
N VAL A 109 -8.01 -5.14 9.22
CA VAL A 109 -9.03 -6.20 9.20
C VAL A 109 -9.83 -6.13 7.93
N THR A 110 -10.04 -7.26 7.26
CA THR A 110 -10.95 -7.43 6.11
C THR A 110 -10.63 -6.39 5.02
N GLY A 111 -11.48 -5.41 4.73
CA GLY A 111 -11.18 -4.32 3.80
C GLY A 111 -9.96 -3.48 4.19
N GLY A 112 -9.66 -3.34 5.49
CA GLY A 112 -8.43 -2.71 5.98
C GLY A 112 -7.18 -3.55 5.68
N PHE A 113 -7.30 -4.87 5.68
CA PHE A 113 -6.22 -5.76 5.27
C PHE A 113 -6.05 -5.73 3.74
N GLU A 114 -7.15 -5.61 2.98
CA GLU A 114 -7.09 -5.40 1.53
C GLU A 114 -6.36 -4.10 1.18
N LEU A 115 -6.68 -3.01 1.91
CA LEU A 115 -6.02 -1.72 1.74
C LEU A 115 -4.51 -1.79 2.09
N ALA A 116 -4.15 -2.52 3.15
CA ALA A 116 -2.75 -2.77 3.47
C ALA A 116 -2.03 -3.52 2.35
N LEU A 117 -2.61 -4.62 1.84
CA LEU A 117 -2.05 -5.40 0.73
C LEU A 117 -2.06 -4.66 -0.63
N ALA A 118 -2.73 -3.52 -0.72
CA ALA A 118 -2.67 -2.66 -1.89
C ALA A 118 -1.42 -1.75 -1.89
N CYS A 119 -0.75 -1.58 -0.74
CA CYS A 119 0.55 -0.93 -0.67
C CYS A 119 1.64 -1.80 -1.28
N ASP A 120 2.72 -1.17 -1.77
CA ASP A 120 3.84 -1.87 -2.41
C ASP A 120 4.80 -2.48 -1.38
N VAL A 121 4.95 -1.83 -0.23
CA VAL A 121 5.82 -2.28 0.88
C VAL A 121 5.07 -2.09 2.19
N LEU A 122 5.15 -3.07 3.09
CA LEU A 122 4.51 -3.02 4.40
C LEU A 122 5.54 -2.96 5.52
N LEU A 123 5.52 -1.88 6.28
CA LEU A 123 6.15 -1.79 7.59
C LEU A 123 5.06 -1.91 8.65
N ALA A 124 5.29 -2.71 9.67
CA ALA A 124 4.32 -2.92 10.74
C ALA A 124 4.90 -2.53 12.10
N SER A 125 4.08 -1.93 12.95
CA SER A 125 4.42 -1.82 14.37
C SER A 125 4.33 -3.20 15.03
N THR A 126 5.02 -3.43 16.15
CA THR A 126 4.86 -4.64 16.97
C THR A 126 3.42 -4.81 17.49
N GLN A 127 2.59 -3.77 17.46
CA GLN A 127 1.17 -3.81 17.84
C GLN A 127 0.26 -4.13 16.64
N ALA A 128 0.80 -4.18 15.43
CA ALA A 128 0.01 -4.49 14.24
C ALA A 128 -0.43 -5.96 14.23
N ARG A 129 -1.64 -6.17 13.74
CA ARG A 129 -2.21 -7.50 13.54
C ARG A 129 -3.17 -7.50 12.38
N PHE A 130 -3.26 -8.60 11.70
CA PHE A 130 -4.02 -8.76 10.48
C PHE A 130 -5.08 -9.85 10.64
N ALA A 131 -6.27 -9.64 10.07
CA ALA A 131 -7.28 -10.68 10.03
C ALA A 131 -8.16 -10.53 8.78
N ASP A 132 -8.50 -11.66 8.16
CA ASP A 132 -9.53 -11.72 7.14
C ASP A 132 -10.81 -12.29 7.76
N THR A 133 -11.79 -11.45 7.98
CA THR A 133 -13.07 -11.84 8.59
C THR A 133 -14.24 -11.83 7.59
N HIS A 134 -13.96 -11.76 6.27
CA HIS A 134 -15.00 -11.77 5.24
C HIS A 134 -15.99 -12.92 5.41
N THR A 135 -15.49 -14.13 5.66
CA THR A 135 -16.33 -15.32 5.87
C THR A 135 -17.25 -15.21 7.10
N ARG A 136 -16.85 -14.46 8.13
CA ARG A 136 -17.65 -14.26 9.35
C ARG A 136 -18.75 -13.23 9.18
N VAL A 137 -18.52 -12.24 8.30
CA VAL A 137 -19.52 -11.20 8.00
C VAL A 137 -20.38 -11.53 6.78
N GLY A 138 -20.12 -12.65 6.11
CA GLY A 138 -20.89 -13.10 4.94
C GLY A 138 -20.63 -12.28 3.67
N LEU A 139 -19.46 -11.67 3.56
CA LEU A 139 -19.02 -10.90 2.39
C LEU A 139 -17.87 -11.63 1.69
N ALA A 140 -17.68 -11.34 0.41
CA ALA A 140 -16.50 -11.76 -0.34
C ALA A 140 -15.51 -10.58 -0.45
N SER A 141 -14.21 -10.90 -0.47
CA SER A 141 -13.17 -9.90 -0.77
C SER A 141 -13.32 -9.40 -2.21
N GLY A 142 -13.20 -8.09 -2.40
CA GLY A 142 -13.36 -7.44 -3.70
C GLY A 142 -12.14 -6.63 -4.15
N TRP A 143 -11.19 -6.38 -3.26
CA TRP A 143 -9.99 -5.58 -3.54
C TRP A 143 -8.71 -6.42 -3.65
N GLY A 144 -8.85 -7.73 -3.80
CA GLY A 144 -7.77 -8.64 -4.15
C GLY A 144 -7.11 -9.37 -2.99
N LEU A 145 -7.67 -9.36 -1.78
CA LEU A 145 -7.08 -10.06 -0.63
C LEU A 145 -6.80 -11.52 -0.95
N SER A 146 -7.78 -12.25 -1.46
CA SER A 146 -7.65 -13.69 -1.78
C SER A 146 -6.49 -13.98 -2.74
N GLN A 147 -6.25 -13.08 -3.69
CA GLN A 147 -5.23 -13.23 -4.72
C GLN A 147 -3.84 -12.77 -4.26
N LYS A 148 -3.76 -11.59 -3.62
CA LYS A 148 -2.51 -11.03 -3.14
C LYS A 148 -1.95 -11.82 -1.97
N LEU A 149 -2.80 -12.17 -0.99
CA LEU A 149 -2.37 -12.93 0.19
C LEU A 149 -1.85 -14.32 -0.20
N SER A 150 -2.56 -15.06 -1.06
CA SER A 150 -2.13 -16.40 -1.48
C SER A 150 -0.80 -16.40 -2.23
N ARG A 151 -0.50 -15.33 -2.98
CA ARG A 151 0.79 -15.16 -3.66
C ARG A 151 1.91 -14.79 -2.69
N ALA A 152 1.59 -14.05 -1.63
CA ALA A 152 2.59 -13.62 -0.65
C ALA A 152 2.96 -14.74 0.34
N VAL A 153 1.98 -15.49 0.86
CA VAL A 153 2.20 -16.44 1.96
C VAL A 153 2.03 -17.92 1.57
N GLY A 154 1.67 -18.17 0.33
CA GLY A 154 1.29 -19.49 -0.16
C GLY A 154 -0.17 -19.86 0.17
N ILE A 155 -0.73 -20.79 -0.63
CA ILE A 155 -2.16 -21.11 -0.63
C ILE A 155 -2.67 -21.66 0.71
N TYR A 156 -1.87 -22.45 1.42
CA TYR A 156 -2.31 -23.08 2.67
C TYR A 156 -2.46 -22.05 3.80
N ARG A 157 -1.49 -21.15 3.97
CA ARG A 157 -1.59 -20.06 4.97
C ARG A 157 -2.69 -19.08 4.62
N ALA A 158 -2.86 -18.73 3.35
CA ALA A 158 -3.94 -17.87 2.91
C ALA A 158 -5.31 -18.47 3.26
N ARG A 159 -5.53 -19.78 3.01
CA ARG A 159 -6.75 -20.47 3.39
C ARG A 159 -6.95 -20.48 4.91
N GLU A 160 -5.92 -20.77 5.69
CA GLU A 160 -5.99 -20.73 7.16
C GLU A 160 -6.45 -19.37 7.66
N ILE A 161 -5.86 -18.29 7.15
CA ILE A 161 -6.22 -16.91 7.52
C ILE A 161 -7.66 -16.59 7.11
N SER A 162 -7.98 -16.79 5.83
CA SER A 162 -9.24 -16.31 5.26
C SER A 162 -10.44 -17.19 5.65
N LEU A 163 -10.28 -18.50 5.72
CA LEU A 163 -11.39 -19.39 6.11
C LEU A 163 -11.58 -19.45 7.63
N GLY A 164 -10.47 -19.31 8.39
CA GLY A 164 -10.50 -19.34 9.85
C GLY A 164 -10.80 -18.00 10.50
N GLY A 165 -10.59 -16.89 9.80
CA GLY A 165 -10.70 -15.53 10.33
C GLY A 165 -9.76 -15.29 11.52
N ARG A 166 -8.59 -15.93 11.56
CA ARG A 166 -7.63 -15.85 12.65
C ARG A 166 -6.79 -14.58 12.56
N TRP A 167 -6.36 -14.11 13.70
CA TRP A 167 -5.39 -13.03 13.79
C TRP A 167 -3.99 -13.53 13.46
N VAL A 168 -3.26 -12.75 12.68
CA VAL A 168 -1.84 -12.88 12.39
C VAL A 168 -1.11 -11.72 13.03
N SER A 169 -0.10 -11.97 13.86
CA SER A 169 0.72 -10.91 14.45
C SER A 169 1.66 -10.28 13.43
N ALA A 170 2.23 -9.12 13.75
CA ALA A 170 3.23 -8.45 12.92
C ALA A 170 4.43 -9.36 12.64
N GLU A 171 4.91 -10.08 13.66
CA GLU A 171 6.06 -10.99 13.57
C GLU A 171 5.75 -12.20 12.68
N GLN A 172 4.55 -12.78 12.81
CA GLN A 172 4.09 -13.86 11.94
C GLN A 172 3.96 -13.37 10.49
N ALA A 173 3.43 -12.16 10.29
CA ALA A 173 3.29 -11.53 8.99
C ALA A 173 4.65 -11.32 8.30
N ALA A 174 5.66 -10.88 9.07
CA ALA A 174 7.02 -10.77 8.58
C ALA A 174 7.64 -12.14 8.28
N ALA A 175 7.50 -13.12 9.18
CA ALA A 175 7.99 -14.47 8.95
C ALA A 175 7.33 -15.18 7.75
N TRP A 176 6.10 -14.77 7.39
CA TRP A 176 5.36 -15.31 6.24
C TRP A 176 5.58 -14.51 4.95
N GLY A 177 6.24 -13.34 5.02
CA GLY A 177 6.75 -12.62 3.87
C GLY A 177 5.83 -11.54 3.30
N PHE A 178 4.71 -11.18 3.95
CA PHE A 178 3.90 -10.04 3.47
C PHE A 178 4.12 -8.73 4.25
N VAL A 179 4.86 -8.77 5.36
CA VAL A 179 5.39 -7.58 6.04
C VAL A 179 6.91 -7.57 5.89
N ASN A 180 7.45 -6.46 5.41
CA ASN A 180 8.88 -6.32 5.12
C ASN A 180 9.71 -6.10 6.38
N ARG A 181 9.17 -5.37 7.37
CA ARG A 181 9.86 -5.02 8.61
C ARG A 181 8.88 -4.78 9.75
N VAL A 182 9.24 -5.25 10.94
CA VAL A 182 8.52 -4.95 12.18
C VAL A 182 9.38 -4.00 13.03
N VAL A 183 8.77 -2.94 13.57
CA VAL A 183 9.45 -1.92 14.36
C VAL A 183 8.62 -1.54 15.59
N ALA A 184 9.22 -0.85 16.55
CA ALA A 184 8.48 -0.29 17.69
C ALA A 184 7.43 0.72 17.21
N PRO A 185 6.28 0.87 17.94
CA PRO A 185 5.18 1.74 17.48
C PRO A 185 5.59 3.19 17.25
N ASP A 186 6.44 3.75 18.09
CA ASP A 186 6.98 5.11 18.01
C ASP A 186 8.01 5.28 16.86
N ALA A 187 8.63 4.21 16.42
CA ALA A 187 9.58 4.21 15.29
C ALA A 187 8.91 3.99 13.92
N LEU A 188 7.60 3.69 13.85
CA LEU A 188 6.96 3.26 12.61
C LEU A 188 7.02 4.32 11.51
N ILE A 189 6.62 5.54 11.81
CA ILE A 189 6.57 6.63 10.81
C ILE A 189 7.99 7.06 10.41
N SER A 190 8.94 7.12 11.36
CA SER A 190 10.33 7.44 11.05
C SER A 190 10.97 6.36 10.17
N ALA A 191 10.69 5.08 10.42
CA ALA A 191 11.15 3.98 9.57
C ALA A 191 10.53 4.03 8.15
N ALA A 192 9.25 4.39 8.03
CA ALA A 192 8.60 4.57 6.74
C ALA A 192 9.19 5.75 5.96
N ARG A 193 9.46 6.88 6.63
CA ARG A 193 10.12 8.04 6.02
C ARG A 193 11.57 7.73 5.61
N ALA A 194 12.31 6.96 6.40
CA ALA A 194 13.65 6.52 6.04
C ALA A 194 13.64 5.65 4.77
N LEU A 195 12.70 4.70 4.66
CA LEU A 195 12.53 3.92 3.44
C LEU A 195 12.12 4.78 2.24
N ALA A 196 11.23 5.77 2.44
CA ALA A 196 10.87 6.72 1.39
C ALA A 196 12.09 7.54 0.94
N ALA A 197 12.95 7.99 1.87
CA ALA A 197 14.19 8.69 1.54
C ALA A 197 15.14 7.83 0.70
N ASP A 198 15.25 6.52 1.01
CA ASP A 198 16.02 5.59 0.17
C ASP A 198 15.43 5.49 -1.26
N MET A 199 14.11 5.40 -1.38
CA MET A 199 13.43 5.40 -2.69
C MET A 199 13.67 6.69 -3.46
N LEU A 200 13.66 7.84 -2.79
CA LEU A 200 13.88 9.16 -3.41
C LEU A 200 15.29 9.34 -3.99
N MET A 201 16.25 8.49 -3.63
CA MET A 201 17.57 8.45 -4.27
C MET A 201 17.53 7.94 -5.71
N ALA A 202 16.44 7.34 -6.14
CA ALA A 202 16.27 6.88 -7.52
C ALA A 202 16.26 8.07 -8.50
N GLN A 203 16.80 7.83 -9.69
CA GLN A 203 16.74 8.81 -10.78
C GLN A 203 15.28 9.18 -11.11
N PRO A 204 15.01 10.40 -11.56
CA PRO A 204 13.66 10.82 -11.93
C PRO A 204 12.98 9.84 -12.88
N GLY A 205 11.73 9.47 -12.59
CA GLY A 205 10.92 8.54 -13.38
C GLY A 205 11.31 7.06 -13.26
N MET A 206 12.37 6.71 -12.51
CA MET A 206 12.78 5.29 -12.39
C MET A 206 11.96 4.50 -11.39
N LEU A 207 11.43 5.14 -10.34
CA LEU A 207 10.54 4.46 -9.40
C LEU A 207 9.30 3.91 -10.10
N GLU A 208 8.66 4.76 -10.89
CA GLU A 208 7.45 4.43 -11.65
C GLU A 208 7.72 3.34 -12.70
N ARG A 209 8.84 3.48 -13.42
CA ARG A 209 9.25 2.51 -14.45
C ARG A 209 9.54 1.15 -13.83
N TYR A 210 10.30 1.12 -12.74
CA TYR A 210 10.68 -0.14 -12.11
C TYR A 210 9.49 -0.82 -11.42
N LYS A 211 8.64 -0.04 -10.75
CA LYS A 211 7.36 -0.52 -10.20
C LYS A 211 6.52 -1.16 -11.30
N SER A 212 6.36 -0.50 -12.45
CA SER A 212 5.57 -1.05 -13.55
C SER A 212 6.13 -2.36 -14.12
N ILE A 213 7.46 -2.53 -14.17
CA ILE A 213 8.08 -3.79 -14.60
C ILE A 213 7.74 -4.91 -13.62
N ILE A 214 7.85 -4.63 -12.33
CA ILE A 214 7.55 -5.62 -11.27
C ILE A 214 6.07 -6.00 -11.30
N ASP A 215 5.17 -5.02 -11.26
CA ASP A 215 3.72 -5.25 -11.14
C ASP A 215 3.16 -5.99 -12.36
N ASP A 216 3.49 -5.50 -13.56
CA ASP A 216 2.98 -6.09 -14.79
C ASP A 216 3.63 -7.45 -15.07
N GLY A 217 4.93 -7.61 -14.76
CA GLY A 217 5.64 -8.88 -14.89
C GLY A 217 5.12 -9.94 -13.92
N PHE A 218 4.77 -9.56 -12.68
CA PHE A 218 4.21 -10.47 -11.68
C PHE A 218 2.81 -10.99 -12.05
N ALA A 219 2.08 -10.25 -12.86
CA ALA A 219 0.76 -10.65 -13.34
C ALA A 219 0.82 -11.70 -14.48
N LEU A 220 1.99 -11.93 -15.06
CA LEU A 220 2.20 -12.81 -16.21
C LEU A 220 2.79 -14.17 -15.81
N PRO A 221 2.68 -15.20 -16.66
CA PRO A 221 3.53 -16.38 -16.56
C PRO A 221 5.02 -15.99 -16.59
N PHE A 222 5.86 -16.69 -15.83
CA PHE A 222 7.26 -16.30 -15.62
C PHE A 222 8.03 -15.99 -16.92
N GLY A 223 7.90 -16.82 -17.94
CA GLY A 223 8.58 -16.62 -19.24
C GLY A 223 8.12 -15.35 -19.97
N GLU A 224 6.83 -15.02 -19.87
CA GLU A 224 6.25 -13.80 -20.43
C GLU A 224 6.70 -12.57 -19.64
N GLY A 225 6.73 -12.66 -18.29
CA GLY A 225 7.28 -11.62 -17.41
C GLY A 225 8.74 -11.28 -17.76
N LEU A 226 9.59 -12.28 -17.98
CA LEU A 226 10.97 -12.08 -18.43
C LEU A 226 11.05 -11.41 -19.82
N SER A 227 10.10 -11.69 -20.69
CA SER A 227 10.05 -11.07 -22.03
C SER A 227 9.63 -9.60 -21.94
N LEU A 228 8.63 -9.28 -21.10
CA LEU A 228 8.21 -7.92 -20.80
C LEU A 228 9.36 -7.10 -20.18
N GLU A 229 10.07 -7.66 -19.21
CA GLU A 229 11.23 -7.00 -18.58
C GLU A 229 12.30 -6.64 -19.63
N ARG A 230 12.68 -7.59 -20.49
CA ARG A 230 13.64 -7.34 -21.58
C ARG A 230 13.19 -6.27 -22.56
N GLN A 231 11.90 -6.27 -22.91
CA GLN A 231 11.34 -5.25 -23.79
C GLN A 231 11.44 -3.87 -23.14
N ARG A 232 10.92 -3.69 -21.93
CA ARG A 232 10.93 -2.42 -21.22
C ARG A 232 12.33 -1.93 -20.89
N ALA A 233 13.25 -2.84 -20.53
CA ALA A 233 14.64 -2.49 -20.30
C ALA A 233 15.29 -1.89 -21.56
N ARG A 234 15.03 -2.45 -22.76
CA ARG A 234 15.50 -1.87 -24.03
C ARG A 234 14.93 -0.48 -24.26
N GLU A 235 13.62 -0.30 -24.07
CA GLU A 235 12.92 0.97 -24.26
C GLU A 235 13.44 2.04 -23.29
N PHE A 236 13.58 1.71 -22.00
CA PHE A 236 14.00 2.66 -20.97
C PHE A 236 15.49 3.00 -21.06
N ASN A 237 16.34 2.04 -21.44
CA ASN A 237 17.79 2.23 -21.51
C ASN A 237 18.24 2.87 -22.82
N ALA A 238 17.40 2.92 -23.86
CA ALA A 238 17.74 3.48 -25.17
C ALA A 238 18.19 4.95 -25.11
N SER A 239 17.72 5.71 -24.12
CA SER A 239 18.07 7.12 -23.92
C SER A 239 19.22 7.37 -22.94
N VAL A 240 19.80 6.31 -22.36
CA VAL A 240 20.86 6.44 -21.33
C VAL A 240 22.22 6.47 -22.02
N SER A 241 22.95 7.59 -21.89
CA SER A 241 24.30 7.74 -22.43
C SER A 241 25.39 7.22 -21.48
N ALA A 242 26.58 6.94 -22.01
CA ALA A 242 27.73 6.56 -21.20
C ALA A 242 28.14 7.68 -20.22
N ALA A 243 27.99 8.96 -20.61
CA ALA A 243 28.25 10.11 -19.74
C ALA A 243 27.29 10.16 -18.55
N ASP A 244 25.99 9.85 -18.76
CA ASP A 244 25.02 9.77 -17.69
C ASP A 244 25.37 8.68 -16.68
N ILE A 245 25.86 7.54 -17.16
CA ILE A 245 26.29 6.43 -16.31
C ILE A 245 27.48 6.81 -15.46
N GLU A 246 28.51 7.46 -16.05
CA GLU A 246 29.70 7.84 -15.29
C GLU A 246 29.40 8.90 -14.23
N HIS A 247 28.61 9.92 -14.55
CA HIS A 247 28.19 10.93 -13.59
C HIS A 247 27.42 10.29 -12.41
N ARG A 248 26.52 9.36 -12.68
CA ARG A 248 25.75 8.64 -11.64
C ARG A 248 26.64 7.71 -10.80
N ARG A 249 27.65 7.09 -11.41
CA ARG A 249 28.61 6.22 -10.74
C ARG A 249 29.44 6.98 -9.70
N GLU A 250 29.83 8.21 -9.99
CA GLU A 250 30.53 9.08 -9.04
C GLU A 250 29.66 9.41 -7.83
N ALA A 251 28.40 9.79 -8.04
CA ALA A 251 27.44 10.07 -6.96
C ALA A 251 27.20 8.86 -6.05
N VAL A 252 27.10 7.64 -6.62
CA VAL A 252 26.97 6.40 -5.84
C VAL A 252 28.23 6.10 -5.01
N ARG A 253 29.41 6.35 -5.56
CA ARG A 253 30.69 6.16 -4.84
C ARG A 253 30.86 7.11 -3.66
N GLU A 254 30.49 8.37 -3.84
CA GLU A 254 30.54 9.36 -2.77
C GLU A 254 29.63 8.97 -1.59
N ARG A 255 28.41 8.51 -1.89
CA ARG A 255 27.48 8.01 -0.89
C ARG A 255 28.01 6.81 -0.10
N ASN A 256 28.58 5.82 -0.80
CA ASN A 256 29.14 4.62 -0.15
C ASN A 256 30.37 4.91 0.72
N ARG A 257 30.96 6.11 0.63
CA ARG A 257 32.03 6.56 1.51
C ARG A 257 31.54 7.29 2.77
N GLN A 258 30.27 7.69 2.78
CA GLN A 258 29.64 8.44 3.87
C GLN A 258 28.77 7.57 4.80
N GLY A 259 28.49 6.31 4.44
CA GLY A 259 27.73 5.32 5.22
C GLY A 259 28.58 4.14 5.64
#